data_159b88a2ef3de9650e5a4b99b509b3e2
#
_entry.id   159b88a2ef3de9650e5a4b99b509b3e2
#
_cell.length_a   1.000
_cell.length_b   1.000
_cell.length_c   1.000
_cell.angle_alpha   90.00
_cell.angle_beta   90.00
_cell.angle_gamma   90.00
#
_symmetry.space_group_name_H-M   'P 1'
#
loop_
_entity.id
_entity.type
_entity.pdbx_description
1 polymer ?
#
loop_
_entity_poly.entity_id
_entity_poly.type
_entity_poly.pdbx_seq_one_letter_code
_entity_poly.pdbx_strand_id
1 'polypeptide(L)'
;MQKRACRPHLYGKKITVPTRNGSMHAFVYNSQNLHPGYLIVEVHGGGFMYNTAADDDDFCHFIHQTLGITVIACDYSLTPEHPFPTGLEDVYDCVLHALSMKELKAQPDKIILWGHSAGANLASGTFYMAGENQQFTPCMQILDYPYMDPYRSSTERKPIKNSVSGKLMDTFAHYYTESSEELRNVLISPVLFPAETFTDMPRTFILLCGRDNLNEGGKKYGLLLRKAKVPVTFYYVREALHGFIENHFNYEYIPVITKMQITRRQHELAEKSVKHICRWITEQIKDL
;
A
#
# COMPACT_ATOMS: atom_id res chain seq x y z
N MET A 1 17.65 5.38 18.38
CA MET A 1 16.88 4.30 17.71
C MET A 1 16.48 3.27 18.76
N GLN A 2 15.19 3.17 19.10
CA GLN A 2 14.73 2.03 19.91
C GLN A 2 14.84 0.78 19.04
N LYS A 3 15.56 -0.25 19.53
CA LYS A 3 15.59 -1.56 18.86
C LYS A 3 14.14 -2.08 18.80
N ARG A 4 13.61 -2.26 17.59
CA ARG A 4 12.34 -2.98 17.41
C ARG A 4 12.47 -4.37 18.00
N ALA A 5 11.45 -4.84 18.72
CA ALA A 5 11.40 -6.23 19.16
C ALA A 5 11.38 -7.11 17.89
N CYS A 6 12.36 -8.00 17.79
CA CYS A 6 12.43 -8.94 16.68
C CYS A 6 11.24 -9.91 16.81
N ARG A 7 10.43 -10.08 15.77
CA ARG A 7 9.35 -11.08 15.76
C ARG A 7 10.00 -12.49 15.83
N PRO A 8 9.66 -13.32 16.82
CA PRO A 8 10.30 -14.62 16.99
C PRO A 8 9.86 -15.63 15.91
N HIS A 9 8.73 -15.41 15.28
CA HIS A 9 8.17 -16.26 14.23
C HIS A 9 7.37 -15.42 13.25
N LEU A 10 7.50 -15.70 11.97
CA LEU A 10 6.71 -15.12 10.88
C LEU A 10 5.86 -16.20 10.23
N TYR A 11 4.64 -15.87 9.84
CA TYR A 11 3.75 -16.74 9.05
C TYR A 11 4.21 -16.85 7.60
N GLY A 12 4.70 -15.72 7.06
CA GLY A 12 5.18 -15.64 5.69
C GLY A 12 6.51 -16.37 5.49
N LYS A 13 6.59 -17.14 4.42
CA LYS A 13 7.86 -17.73 3.98
C LYS A 13 8.72 -16.64 3.35
N LYS A 14 9.85 -16.33 3.97
CA LYS A 14 10.83 -15.39 3.44
C LYS A 14 11.47 -15.92 2.16
N ILE A 15 11.51 -15.10 1.12
CA ILE A 15 12.22 -15.34 -0.13
C ILE A 15 13.12 -14.16 -0.48
N THR A 16 14.05 -14.35 -1.40
CA THR A 16 14.84 -13.30 -2.02
C THR A 16 14.31 -13.07 -3.43
N VAL A 17 14.01 -11.82 -3.74
CA VAL A 17 13.51 -11.37 -5.04
C VAL A 17 14.64 -10.61 -5.74
N PRO A 18 15.10 -11.05 -6.91
CA PRO A 18 16.02 -10.24 -7.73
C PRO A 18 15.27 -9.02 -8.28
N THR A 19 15.87 -7.85 -8.16
CA THR A 19 15.35 -6.60 -8.71
C THR A 19 16.39 -5.97 -9.63
N ARG A 20 16.00 -5.02 -10.48
CA ARG A 20 16.92 -4.27 -11.33
C ARG A 20 17.99 -3.52 -10.54
N ASN A 21 17.70 -3.20 -9.28
CA ASN A 21 18.58 -2.47 -8.37
C ASN A 21 19.40 -3.41 -7.45
N GLY A 22 19.30 -4.75 -7.64
CA GLY A 22 20.00 -5.76 -6.84
C GLY A 22 19.08 -6.87 -6.36
N SER A 23 18.73 -6.89 -5.10
CA SER A 23 17.75 -7.84 -4.54
C SER A 23 17.06 -7.29 -3.29
N MET A 24 15.82 -7.68 -3.09
CA MET A 24 15.08 -7.42 -1.87
C MET A 24 14.56 -8.70 -1.23
N HIS A 25 14.01 -8.62 -0.03
CA HIS A 25 13.25 -9.70 0.57
C HIS A 25 11.76 -9.56 0.26
N ALA A 26 11.04 -10.66 0.27
CA ALA A 26 9.59 -10.69 0.28
C ALA A 26 9.10 -11.85 1.15
N PHE A 27 7.84 -11.80 1.57
CA PHE A 27 7.22 -12.86 2.37
C PHE A 27 6.00 -13.40 1.64
N VAL A 28 5.94 -14.73 1.46
CA VAL A 28 4.90 -15.42 0.70
C VAL A 28 3.98 -16.19 1.63
N TYR A 29 2.68 -16.01 1.47
CA TYR A 29 1.59 -16.67 2.18
C TYR A 29 0.76 -17.46 1.17
N ASN A 30 0.96 -18.76 1.10
CA ASN A 30 0.34 -19.62 0.09
C ASN A 30 -0.08 -21.01 0.64
N SER A 31 -0.41 -21.09 1.94
CA SER A 31 -0.86 -22.34 2.55
C SER A 31 -2.17 -22.87 1.97
N GLN A 32 -2.96 -22.01 1.34
CA GLN A 32 -4.18 -22.34 0.61
C GLN A 32 -4.31 -21.45 -0.64
N ASN A 33 -5.06 -21.92 -1.65
CA ASN A 33 -5.35 -21.13 -2.85
C ASN A 33 -6.75 -21.52 -3.36
N LEU A 34 -7.76 -20.78 -2.89
CA LEU A 34 -9.17 -20.99 -3.26
C LEU A 34 -9.54 -20.22 -4.55
N HIS A 35 -8.70 -19.27 -4.96
CA HIS A 35 -8.87 -18.47 -6.16
C HIS A 35 -7.63 -18.58 -7.08
N PRO A 36 -7.46 -19.68 -7.81
CA PRO A 36 -6.28 -19.91 -8.65
C PRO A 36 -6.04 -18.80 -9.66
N GLY A 37 -4.80 -18.38 -9.77
CA GLY A 37 -4.38 -17.29 -10.65
C GLY A 37 -4.34 -15.92 -9.97
N TYR A 38 -5.17 -15.68 -8.96
CA TYR A 38 -5.12 -14.43 -8.21
C TYR A 38 -3.91 -14.36 -7.28
N LEU A 39 -3.29 -13.18 -7.24
CA LEU A 39 -2.18 -12.84 -6.35
C LEU A 39 -2.43 -11.46 -5.76
N ILE A 40 -2.35 -11.35 -4.44
CA ILE A 40 -2.28 -10.06 -3.76
C ILE A 40 -0.80 -9.72 -3.58
N VAL A 41 -0.41 -8.54 -4.05
CA VAL A 41 0.90 -7.94 -3.76
C VAL A 41 0.67 -6.83 -2.74
N GLU A 42 1.13 -7.07 -1.53
CA GLU A 42 1.02 -6.14 -0.41
C GLU A 42 2.25 -5.24 -0.35
N VAL A 43 2.02 -3.95 -0.07
CA VAL A 43 3.04 -2.91 -0.01
C VAL A 43 2.85 -2.10 1.28
N HIS A 44 3.75 -2.31 2.23
CA HIS A 44 3.67 -1.70 3.56
C HIS A 44 3.75 -0.16 3.56
N GLY A 45 3.21 0.45 4.59
CA GLY A 45 3.33 1.89 4.83
C GLY A 45 4.68 2.30 5.43
N GLY A 46 4.77 3.57 5.87
CA GLY A 46 5.97 4.06 6.56
C GLY A 46 6.63 5.28 5.92
N GLY A 47 5.93 6.02 5.05
CA GLY A 47 6.45 7.27 4.46
C GLY A 47 7.69 7.06 3.59
N PHE A 48 7.83 5.89 2.96
CA PHE A 48 8.99 5.46 2.17
C PHE A 48 10.30 5.29 2.98
N MET A 49 10.29 5.53 4.29
CA MET A 49 11.48 5.58 5.16
C MET A 49 11.48 4.53 6.27
N TYR A 50 10.32 4.02 6.64
CA TYR A 50 10.15 3.16 7.82
C TYR A 50 9.38 1.91 7.49
N ASN A 51 9.39 0.98 8.43
CA ASN A 51 8.73 -0.31 8.39
C ASN A 51 9.42 -1.32 7.44
N THR A 52 8.90 -2.50 7.46
CA THR A 52 9.34 -3.64 6.65
C THR A 52 8.12 -4.51 6.34
N ALA A 53 8.17 -5.34 5.33
CA ALA A 53 7.10 -6.30 5.05
C ALA A 53 6.83 -7.26 6.22
N ALA A 54 7.84 -7.53 7.07
CA ALA A 54 7.67 -8.33 8.28
C ALA A 54 6.79 -7.66 9.34
N ASP A 55 6.64 -6.34 9.32
CA ASP A 55 5.75 -5.62 10.23
C ASP A 55 4.27 -5.91 9.92
N ASP A 56 3.94 -6.22 8.66
CA ASP A 56 2.59 -6.54 8.20
C ASP A 56 2.30 -8.06 8.12
N ASP A 57 3.16 -8.91 8.73
CA ASP A 57 3.03 -10.37 8.69
C ASP A 57 1.67 -10.88 9.19
N ASP A 58 1.18 -10.38 10.33
CA ASP A 58 -0.13 -10.76 10.86
C ASP A 58 -1.28 -10.30 9.96
N PHE A 59 -1.17 -9.11 9.35
CA PHE A 59 -2.12 -8.61 8.39
C PHE A 59 -2.17 -9.48 7.12
N CYS A 60 -1.02 -9.76 6.54
CA CYS A 60 -0.91 -10.60 5.34
C CYS A 60 -1.41 -12.02 5.59
N HIS A 61 -1.09 -12.60 6.76
CA HIS A 61 -1.63 -13.88 7.16
C HIS A 61 -3.16 -13.83 7.28
N PHE A 62 -3.70 -12.80 7.93
CA PHE A 62 -5.15 -12.63 8.11
C PHE A 62 -5.89 -12.53 6.77
N ILE A 63 -5.43 -11.70 5.83
CA ILE A 63 -6.09 -11.56 4.53
C ILE A 63 -5.94 -12.82 3.68
N HIS A 64 -4.78 -13.48 3.72
CA HIS A 64 -4.57 -14.78 3.09
C HIS A 64 -5.56 -15.83 3.58
N GLN A 65 -5.72 -15.97 4.91
CA GLN A 65 -6.66 -16.93 5.51
C GLN A 65 -8.13 -16.57 5.20
N THR A 66 -8.45 -15.28 5.15
CA THR A 66 -9.83 -14.81 4.92
C THR A 66 -10.26 -14.97 3.46
N LEU A 67 -9.36 -14.69 2.52
CA LEU A 67 -9.66 -14.69 1.08
C LEU A 67 -9.30 -16.00 0.40
N GLY A 68 -8.37 -16.78 0.95
CA GLY A 68 -7.82 -17.96 0.26
C GLY A 68 -7.06 -17.60 -1.02
N ILE A 69 -6.52 -16.38 -1.09
CA ILE A 69 -5.68 -15.90 -2.20
C ILE A 69 -4.23 -15.88 -1.73
N THR A 70 -3.31 -16.27 -2.60
CA THR A 70 -1.87 -16.11 -2.34
C THR A 70 -1.53 -14.64 -2.12
N VAL A 71 -0.73 -14.34 -1.08
CA VAL A 71 -0.23 -13.00 -0.79
C VAL A 71 1.29 -13.01 -0.87
N ILE A 72 1.88 -11.96 -1.43
CA ILE A 72 3.30 -11.64 -1.35
C ILE A 72 3.45 -10.23 -0.80
N ALA A 73 4.20 -10.09 0.30
CA ALA A 73 4.51 -8.80 0.92
C ALA A 73 5.91 -8.35 0.53
N CYS A 74 6.01 -7.14 -0.02
CA CYS A 74 7.25 -6.58 -0.57
C CYS A 74 8.03 -5.80 0.48
N ASP A 75 9.28 -6.18 0.73
CA ASP A 75 10.22 -5.47 1.61
C ASP A 75 11.08 -4.51 0.76
N TYR A 76 10.42 -3.52 0.15
CA TYR A 76 11.02 -2.59 -0.82
C TYR A 76 12.08 -1.69 -0.18
N SER A 77 13.02 -1.23 -1.01
CA SER A 77 14.13 -0.35 -0.62
C SER A 77 13.63 1.00 -0.09
N LEU A 78 14.17 1.43 1.05
CA LEU A 78 13.74 2.62 1.77
C LEU A 78 14.68 3.81 1.54
N THR A 79 14.14 5.02 1.63
CA THR A 79 14.90 6.25 1.65
C THR A 79 15.47 6.52 3.06
N PRO A 80 16.52 7.29 3.23
CA PRO A 80 17.26 8.06 2.20
C PRO A 80 18.29 7.26 1.40
N GLU A 81 18.58 6.00 1.79
CA GLU A 81 19.61 5.18 1.14
C GLU A 81 19.25 4.85 -0.32
N HIS A 82 17.95 4.72 -0.60
CA HIS A 82 17.42 4.35 -1.89
C HIS A 82 16.23 5.28 -2.26
N PRO A 83 16.49 6.48 -2.77
CA PRO A 83 15.44 7.42 -3.15
C PRO A 83 14.64 6.92 -4.36
N PHE A 84 13.56 7.65 -4.71
CA PHE A 84 12.81 7.40 -5.93
C PHE A 84 13.74 7.33 -7.16
N PRO A 85 13.53 6.36 -8.08
CA PRO A 85 12.38 5.43 -8.14
C PRO A 85 12.61 4.05 -7.51
N THR A 86 13.70 3.82 -6.77
CA THR A 86 14.17 2.48 -6.36
C THR A 86 13.08 1.64 -5.69
N GLY A 87 12.42 2.14 -4.65
CA GLY A 87 11.37 1.38 -3.95
C GLY A 87 10.16 1.06 -4.83
N LEU A 88 9.81 1.95 -5.76
CA LEU A 88 8.74 1.71 -6.73
C LEU A 88 9.13 0.60 -7.72
N GLU A 89 10.37 0.64 -8.21
CA GLU A 89 10.92 -0.37 -9.12
C GLU A 89 11.02 -1.74 -8.44
N ASP A 90 11.37 -1.79 -7.16
CA ASP A 90 11.39 -3.02 -6.38
C ASP A 90 10.00 -3.66 -6.29
N VAL A 91 8.94 -2.88 -6.02
CA VAL A 91 7.56 -3.39 -6.01
C VAL A 91 7.17 -3.94 -7.39
N TYR A 92 7.51 -3.22 -8.45
CA TYR A 92 7.26 -3.65 -9.82
C TYR A 92 7.96 -4.98 -10.13
N ASP A 93 9.26 -5.07 -9.81
CA ASP A 93 10.07 -6.27 -10.03
C ASP A 93 9.60 -7.46 -9.16
N CYS A 94 9.05 -7.19 -7.95
CA CYS A 94 8.40 -8.20 -7.12
C CYS A 94 7.21 -8.84 -7.84
N VAL A 95 6.36 -8.05 -8.49
CA VAL A 95 5.24 -8.58 -9.29
C VAL A 95 5.75 -9.48 -10.40
N LEU A 96 6.76 -9.03 -11.16
CA LEU A 96 7.34 -9.83 -12.24
C LEU A 96 7.96 -11.13 -11.74
N HIS A 97 8.68 -11.08 -10.62
CA HIS A 97 9.26 -12.27 -10.02
C HIS A 97 8.16 -13.24 -9.57
N ALA A 98 7.14 -12.76 -8.88
CA ALA A 98 6.00 -13.59 -8.45
C ALA A 98 5.29 -14.27 -9.62
N LEU A 99 5.12 -13.58 -10.74
CA LEU A 99 4.57 -14.15 -11.97
C LEU A 99 5.46 -15.24 -12.58
N SER A 100 6.78 -15.17 -12.38
CA SER A 100 7.72 -16.19 -12.83
C SER A 100 7.74 -17.46 -11.95
N MET A 101 7.24 -17.37 -10.71
CA MET A 101 7.22 -18.46 -9.74
C MET A 101 6.09 -19.44 -10.06
N LYS A 102 6.45 -20.58 -10.66
CA LYS A 102 5.47 -21.62 -11.10
C LYS A 102 4.58 -22.13 -9.97
N GLU A 103 5.09 -22.18 -8.75
CA GLU A 103 4.36 -22.64 -7.56
C GLU A 103 3.23 -21.67 -7.16
N LEU A 104 3.32 -20.38 -7.45
CA LEU A 104 2.28 -19.39 -7.14
C LEU A 104 1.13 -19.43 -8.16
N LYS A 105 1.41 -19.89 -9.38
CA LYS A 105 0.43 -19.97 -10.48
C LYS A 105 -0.29 -18.63 -10.76
N ALA A 106 0.36 -17.51 -10.43
CA ALA A 106 -0.20 -16.18 -10.63
C ALA A 106 -0.40 -15.88 -12.11
N GLN A 107 -1.49 -15.17 -12.44
CA GLN A 107 -1.79 -14.73 -13.81
C GLN A 107 -1.60 -13.22 -13.94
N PRO A 108 -1.06 -12.72 -15.06
CA PRO A 108 -0.71 -11.30 -15.21
C PRO A 108 -1.91 -10.35 -15.18
N ASP A 109 -3.11 -10.83 -15.44
CA ASP A 109 -4.38 -10.10 -15.41
C ASP A 109 -5.19 -10.33 -14.12
N LYS A 110 -4.62 -11.04 -13.13
CA LYS A 110 -5.26 -11.35 -11.84
C LYS A 110 -4.43 -10.86 -10.65
N ILE A 111 -3.67 -9.81 -10.83
CA ILE A 111 -2.89 -9.18 -9.76
C ILE A 111 -3.76 -8.15 -9.04
N ILE A 112 -3.73 -8.20 -7.71
CA ILE A 112 -4.36 -7.23 -6.81
C ILE A 112 -3.24 -6.50 -6.08
N LEU A 113 -3.12 -5.18 -6.27
CA LEU A 113 -2.16 -4.36 -5.55
C LEU A 113 -2.83 -3.80 -4.30
N TRP A 114 -2.28 -4.08 -3.12
CA TRP A 114 -2.81 -3.58 -1.85
C TRP A 114 -1.73 -2.83 -1.09
N GLY A 115 -1.93 -1.53 -0.89
CA GLY A 115 -0.93 -0.71 -0.23
C GLY A 115 -1.50 0.15 0.89
N HIS A 116 -0.65 0.43 1.89
CA HIS A 116 -0.94 1.27 3.04
C HIS A 116 -0.15 2.58 2.95
N SER A 117 -0.80 3.74 3.09
CA SER A 117 -0.13 5.05 3.16
C SER A 117 0.84 5.30 1.99
N ALA A 118 2.15 5.36 2.23
CA ALA A 118 3.19 5.44 1.19
C ALA A 118 3.19 4.21 0.29
N GLY A 119 2.94 3.01 0.83
CA GLY A 119 2.80 1.79 0.04
C GLY A 119 1.61 1.84 -0.93
N ALA A 120 0.54 2.55 -0.59
CA ALA A 120 -0.57 2.80 -1.51
C ALA A 120 -0.17 3.71 -2.68
N ASN A 121 0.77 4.64 -2.46
CA ASN A 121 1.37 5.43 -3.53
C ASN A 121 2.19 4.52 -4.47
N LEU A 122 3.07 3.69 -3.90
CA LEU A 122 3.87 2.73 -4.67
C LEU A 122 3.00 1.74 -5.45
N ALA A 123 1.93 1.22 -4.85
CA ALA A 123 0.97 0.33 -5.53
C ALA A 123 0.32 1.01 -6.74
N SER A 124 -0.10 2.27 -6.59
CA SER A 124 -0.66 3.05 -7.69
C SER A 124 0.38 3.35 -8.78
N GLY A 125 1.62 3.69 -8.40
CA GLY A 125 2.74 3.89 -9.34
C GLY A 125 3.10 2.61 -10.09
N THR A 126 3.10 1.47 -9.40
CA THR A 126 3.34 0.15 -10.00
C THR A 126 2.32 -0.17 -11.09
N PHE A 127 1.04 0.15 -10.85
CA PHE A 127 0.02 -0.02 -11.89
C PHE A 127 0.33 0.85 -13.12
N TYR A 128 0.65 2.12 -12.90
CA TYR A 128 0.97 3.04 -13.99
C TYR A 128 2.15 2.52 -14.84
N MET A 129 3.23 2.07 -14.18
CA MET A 129 4.37 1.43 -14.86
C MET A 129 3.97 0.16 -15.62
N ALA A 130 3.04 -0.63 -15.10
CA ALA A 130 2.55 -1.83 -15.76
C ALA A 130 1.85 -1.51 -17.08
N GLY A 131 1.06 -0.44 -17.13
CA GLY A 131 0.42 0.06 -18.33
C GLY A 131 1.43 0.48 -19.41
N GLU A 132 2.46 1.21 -19.01
CA GLU A 132 3.54 1.63 -19.92
C GLU A 132 4.35 0.43 -20.48
N ASN A 133 4.65 -0.56 -19.65
CA ASN A 133 5.49 -1.70 -20.01
C ASN A 133 4.73 -2.90 -20.57
N GLN A 134 3.40 -2.98 -20.39
CA GLN A 134 2.51 -4.05 -20.87
C GLN A 134 2.92 -5.48 -20.46
N GLN A 135 3.58 -5.63 -19.30
CA GLN A 135 4.05 -6.93 -18.81
C GLN A 135 3.01 -7.66 -17.94
N PHE A 136 2.15 -6.90 -17.28
CA PHE A 136 0.99 -7.39 -16.52
C PHE A 136 -0.06 -6.28 -16.41
N THR A 137 -1.29 -6.67 -16.06
CA THR A 137 -2.41 -5.71 -15.90
C THR A 137 -3.12 -6.03 -14.59
N PRO A 138 -2.80 -5.33 -13.47
CA PRO A 138 -3.52 -5.56 -12.23
C PRO A 138 -5.02 -5.35 -12.39
N CYS A 139 -5.83 -6.28 -11.87
CA CYS A 139 -7.29 -6.22 -11.99
C CYS A 139 -7.93 -5.31 -10.93
N MET A 140 -7.25 -5.10 -9.81
CA MET A 140 -7.73 -4.26 -8.70
C MET A 140 -6.57 -3.56 -8.00
N GLN A 141 -6.88 -2.39 -7.41
CA GLN A 141 -6.02 -1.79 -6.39
C GLN A 141 -6.81 -1.42 -5.14
N ILE A 142 -6.23 -1.67 -3.98
CA ILE A 142 -6.73 -1.29 -2.67
C ILE A 142 -5.75 -0.29 -2.06
N LEU A 143 -6.24 0.90 -1.75
CA LEU A 143 -5.44 2.02 -1.30
C LEU A 143 -5.94 2.46 0.08
N ASP A 144 -5.24 2.01 1.12
CA ASP A 144 -5.59 2.35 2.49
C ASP A 144 -4.93 3.67 2.89
N TYR A 145 -5.77 4.70 3.21
CA TYR A 145 -5.33 6.07 3.60
C TYR A 145 -4.13 6.58 2.79
N PRO A 146 -4.25 6.61 1.45
CA PRO A 146 -3.12 6.73 0.54
C PRO A 146 -2.45 8.11 0.57
N TYR A 147 -1.10 8.13 0.45
CA TYR A 147 -0.30 9.35 0.33
C TYR A 147 -0.15 9.74 -1.14
N MET A 148 -1.14 10.46 -1.72
CA MET A 148 -1.21 10.79 -3.16
C MET A 148 -0.76 12.19 -3.53
N ASP A 149 -0.30 12.98 -2.55
CA ASP A 149 0.09 14.39 -2.73
C ASP A 149 1.41 14.76 -2.02
N PRO A 150 2.53 14.01 -2.20
CA PRO A 150 3.82 14.32 -1.57
C PRO A 150 4.36 15.73 -1.90
N TYR A 151 4.00 16.30 -3.04
CA TYR A 151 4.39 17.67 -3.42
C TYR A 151 3.83 18.74 -2.49
N ARG A 152 2.76 18.44 -1.75
CA ARG A 152 2.05 19.39 -0.91
C ARG A 152 2.76 19.57 0.43
N SER A 153 3.20 20.78 0.71
CA SER A 153 3.93 21.09 1.94
C SER A 153 3.05 21.04 3.20
N SER A 154 3.69 20.99 4.36
CA SER A 154 3.02 21.01 5.67
C SER A 154 2.19 22.28 5.89
N THR A 155 2.61 23.41 5.33
CA THR A 155 1.93 24.71 5.48
C THR A 155 0.57 24.76 4.76
N GLU A 156 0.37 23.89 3.77
CA GLU A 156 -0.86 23.77 3.01
C GLU A 156 -1.84 22.74 3.60
N ARG A 157 -1.42 21.99 4.64
CA ARG A 157 -2.23 20.94 5.28
C ARG A 157 -2.85 21.45 6.56
N LYS A 158 -4.13 21.16 6.76
CA LYS A 158 -4.78 21.41 8.05
C LYS A 158 -4.22 20.47 9.11
N PRO A 159 -3.73 20.99 10.26
CA PRO A 159 -3.28 20.12 11.34
C PRO A 159 -4.44 19.32 11.92
N ILE A 160 -4.30 18.01 11.97
CA ILE A 160 -5.25 17.10 12.60
C ILE A 160 -4.57 16.40 13.77
N LYS A 161 -5.20 16.45 14.96
CA LYS A 161 -4.65 15.83 16.17
C LYS A 161 -4.52 14.31 15.98
N ASN A 162 -3.35 13.79 16.32
CA ASN A 162 -3.00 12.36 16.20
C ASN A 162 -2.95 11.83 14.76
N SER A 163 -2.85 12.70 13.76
CA SER A 163 -2.47 12.34 12.40
C SER A 163 -0.96 12.44 12.21
N VAL A 164 -0.46 11.96 11.09
CA VAL A 164 0.93 12.20 10.67
C VAL A 164 1.19 13.70 10.65
N SER A 165 2.25 14.17 11.33
CA SER A 165 2.52 15.62 11.36
C SER A 165 2.96 16.12 9.99
N GLY A 166 2.55 17.35 9.65
CA GLY A 166 2.96 17.95 8.38
C GLY A 166 4.48 18.02 8.21
N LYS A 167 5.22 18.34 9.29
CA LYS A 167 6.70 18.34 9.27
C LYS A 167 7.29 16.97 8.96
N LEU A 168 6.69 15.88 9.46
CA LEU A 168 7.13 14.53 9.15
C LEU A 168 6.83 14.19 7.68
N MET A 169 5.70 14.67 7.13
CA MET A 169 5.39 14.51 5.71
C MET A 169 6.36 15.29 4.82
N ASP A 170 6.75 16.51 5.21
CA ASP A 170 7.83 17.26 4.51
C ASP A 170 9.15 16.49 4.54
N THR A 171 9.47 15.83 5.68
CA THR A 171 10.66 14.98 5.81
C THR A 171 10.59 13.78 4.86
N PHE A 172 9.44 13.10 4.78
CA PHE A 172 9.23 12.00 3.84
C PHE A 172 9.44 12.45 2.39
N ALA A 173 8.81 13.54 1.99
CA ALA A 173 8.92 14.09 0.65
C ALA A 173 10.38 14.47 0.31
N HIS A 174 11.09 15.11 1.27
CA HIS A 174 12.48 15.53 1.10
C HIS A 174 13.45 14.37 0.87
N TYR A 175 13.30 13.28 1.62
CA TYR A 175 14.19 12.13 1.48
C TYR A 175 13.75 11.14 0.39
N TYR A 176 12.51 11.22 -0.06
CA TYR A 176 11.99 10.34 -1.11
C TYR A 176 12.51 10.71 -2.49
N THR A 177 12.87 11.97 -2.72
CA THR A 177 13.32 12.50 -4.02
C THR A 177 14.66 13.19 -3.91
N GLU A 178 15.42 13.21 -5.00
CA GLU A 178 16.67 13.95 -5.07
C GLU A 178 16.47 15.47 -5.25
N SER A 179 15.30 15.86 -5.77
CA SER A 179 14.93 17.26 -5.96
C SER A 179 13.44 17.53 -5.71
N SER A 180 13.08 18.76 -5.36
CA SER A 180 11.69 19.17 -5.20
C SER A 180 10.88 19.10 -6.50
N GLU A 181 11.53 19.15 -7.66
CA GLU A 181 10.87 19.06 -8.96
C GLU A 181 10.34 17.64 -9.20
N GLU A 182 11.06 16.62 -8.73
CA GLU A 182 10.62 15.23 -8.84
C GLU A 182 9.31 14.96 -8.09
N LEU A 183 9.02 15.71 -7.02
CA LEU A 183 7.73 15.61 -6.32
C LEU A 183 6.52 15.85 -7.25
N ARG A 184 6.73 16.48 -8.40
CA ARG A 184 5.70 16.71 -9.42
C ARG A 184 5.58 15.59 -10.45
N ASN A 185 6.31 14.49 -10.29
CA ASN A 185 6.17 13.30 -11.13
C ASN A 185 4.82 12.61 -10.87
N VAL A 186 4.19 12.07 -11.93
CA VAL A 186 2.90 11.35 -11.85
C VAL A 186 2.97 10.14 -10.92
N LEU A 187 4.11 9.46 -10.89
CA LEU A 187 4.37 8.29 -10.03
C LEU A 187 4.50 8.65 -8.55
N ILE A 188 4.71 9.94 -8.22
CA ILE A 188 4.87 10.43 -6.85
C ILE A 188 3.63 11.19 -6.39
N SER A 189 3.17 12.14 -7.20
CA SER A 189 2.04 13.02 -6.88
C SER A 189 0.96 12.97 -7.97
N PRO A 190 0.26 11.83 -8.12
CA PRO A 190 -0.71 11.63 -9.19
C PRO A 190 -1.86 12.67 -9.17
N VAL A 191 -2.13 13.28 -8.04
CA VAL A 191 -3.17 14.33 -7.92
C VAL A 191 -2.88 15.61 -8.71
N LEU A 192 -1.65 15.78 -9.23
CA LEU A 192 -1.27 16.93 -10.07
C LEU A 192 -1.64 16.74 -11.54
N PHE A 193 -2.03 15.55 -11.95
CA PHE A 193 -2.25 15.21 -13.35
C PHE A 193 -3.72 15.20 -13.72
N PRO A 194 -4.06 15.43 -14.99
CA PRO A 194 -5.44 15.41 -15.46
C PRO A 194 -6.01 13.97 -15.43
N ALA A 195 -7.34 13.87 -15.40
CA ALA A 195 -8.01 12.57 -15.28
C ALA A 195 -7.70 11.61 -16.45
N GLU A 196 -7.46 12.16 -17.61
CA GLU A 196 -7.17 11.43 -18.84
C GLU A 196 -5.89 10.57 -18.73
N THR A 197 -4.98 10.93 -17.80
CA THR A 197 -3.78 10.15 -17.45
C THR A 197 -4.11 8.77 -16.85
N PHE A 198 -5.32 8.58 -16.33
CA PHE A 198 -5.69 7.42 -15.52
C PHE A 198 -6.80 6.56 -16.14
N THR A 199 -7.01 6.63 -17.47
CA THR A 199 -8.12 5.95 -18.15
C THR A 199 -8.10 4.43 -18.01
N ASP A 200 -6.91 3.83 -17.94
CA ASP A 200 -6.72 2.38 -17.90
C ASP A 200 -6.50 1.82 -16.48
N MET A 201 -6.64 2.67 -15.45
CA MET A 201 -6.48 2.24 -14.07
C MET A 201 -7.54 1.20 -13.67
N PRO A 202 -7.20 0.23 -12.78
CA PRO A 202 -8.11 -0.85 -12.41
C PRO A 202 -9.22 -0.35 -11.51
N ARG A 203 -10.24 -1.18 -11.33
CA ARG A 203 -11.22 -0.91 -10.27
C ARG A 203 -10.53 -0.71 -8.92
N THR A 204 -10.89 0.37 -8.25
CA THR A 204 -10.12 0.89 -7.10
C THR A 204 -10.98 0.97 -5.85
N PHE A 205 -10.47 0.45 -4.75
CA PHE A 205 -11.01 0.69 -3.41
C PHE A 205 -10.13 1.71 -2.68
N ILE A 206 -10.71 2.78 -2.15
CA ILE A 206 -9.98 3.79 -1.37
C ILE A 206 -10.58 3.90 0.02
N LEU A 207 -9.80 3.51 1.04
CA LEU A 207 -10.14 3.73 2.42
C LEU A 207 -9.61 5.09 2.88
N LEU A 208 -10.48 5.90 3.48
CA LEU A 208 -10.14 7.21 4.02
C LEU A 208 -10.40 7.27 5.53
N CYS A 209 -9.42 7.74 6.29
CA CYS A 209 -9.52 7.91 7.75
C CYS A 209 -10.03 9.30 8.09
N GLY A 210 -11.08 9.41 8.91
CA GLY A 210 -11.68 10.70 9.26
C GLY A 210 -10.78 11.61 10.11
N ARG A 211 -9.73 11.06 10.71
CA ARG A 211 -8.75 11.78 11.53
C ARG A 211 -7.35 11.72 10.91
N ASP A 212 -7.26 12.08 9.60
CA ASP A 212 -6.04 11.95 8.82
C ASP A 212 -5.83 13.14 7.86
N ASN A 213 -4.62 13.67 7.83
CA ASN A 213 -4.19 14.75 6.94
C ASN A 213 -4.10 14.32 5.48
N LEU A 214 -4.02 13.01 5.20
CA LEU A 214 -3.91 12.47 3.84
C LEU A 214 -5.24 12.36 3.11
N ASN A 215 -6.36 12.53 3.83
CA ASN A 215 -7.70 12.38 3.25
C ASN A 215 -7.94 13.22 2.00
N GLU A 216 -7.47 14.47 1.99
CA GLU A 216 -7.68 15.37 0.84
C GLU A 216 -7.00 14.83 -0.41
N GLY A 217 -5.75 14.36 -0.30
CA GLY A 217 -4.99 13.75 -1.40
C GLY A 217 -5.66 12.47 -1.91
N GLY A 218 -5.98 11.55 -1.02
CA GLY A 218 -6.67 10.30 -1.36
C GLY A 218 -8.04 10.53 -2.01
N LYS A 219 -8.83 11.47 -1.48
CA LYS A 219 -10.12 11.84 -2.06
C LYS A 219 -9.96 12.46 -3.45
N LYS A 220 -9.00 13.39 -3.60
CA LYS A 220 -8.73 14.05 -4.88
C LYS A 220 -8.33 13.02 -5.94
N TYR A 221 -7.44 12.10 -5.60
CA TYR A 221 -7.03 11.03 -6.51
C TYR A 221 -8.22 10.16 -6.95
N GLY A 222 -9.02 9.67 -6.01
CA GLY A 222 -10.20 8.87 -6.36
C GLY A 222 -11.25 9.62 -7.20
N LEU A 223 -11.38 10.95 -7.04
CA LEU A 223 -12.24 11.76 -7.91
C LEU A 223 -11.67 11.93 -9.32
N LEU A 224 -10.33 11.99 -9.46
CA LEU A 224 -9.67 11.97 -10.78
C LEU A 224 -9.91 10.62 -11.49
N LEU A 225 -9.76 9.51 -10.77
CA LEU A 225 -10.07 8.18 -11.29
C LEU A 225 -11.54 8.07 -11.76
N ARG A 226 -12.50 8.56 -10.96
CA ARG A 226 -13.92 8.58 -11.36
C ARG A 226 -14.16 9.43 -12.61
N LYS A 227 -13.50 10.58 -12.71
CA LYS A 227 -13.56 11.42 -13.92
C LYS A 227 -13.00 10.69 -15.14
N ALA A 228 -11.97 9.87 -14.95
CA ALA A 228 -11.43 8.95 -15.96
C ALA A 228 -12.32 7.73 -16.23
N LYS A 229 -13.51 7.64 -15.62
CA LYS A 229 -14.46 6.52 -15.71
C LYS A 229 -13.99 5.20 -15.08
N VAL A 230 -12.97 5.26 -14.24
CA VAL A 230 -12.52 4.12 -13.44
C VAL A 230 -13.54 3.85 -12.32
N PRO A 231 -13.96 2.59 -12.10
CA PRO A 231 -14.82 2.23 -10.98
C PRO A 231 -14.09 2.45 -9.65
N VAL A 232 -14.57 3.41 -8.82
CA VAL A 232 -13.97 3.73 -7.51
C VAL A 232 -14.98 3.55 -6.40
N THR A 233 -14.63 2.74 -5.41
CA THR A 233 -15.34 2.61 -4.14
C THR A 233 -14.61 3.40 -3.07
N PHE A 234 -15.27 4.37 -2.45
CA PHE A 234 -14.77 5.06 -1.27
C PHE A 234 -15.34 4.43 -0.01
N TYR A 235 -14.49 4.14 0.95
CA TYR A 235 -14.86 3.72 2.29
C TYR A 235 -14.30 4.69 3.33
N TYR A 236 -15.16 5.52 3.90
CA TYR A 236 -14.79 6.54 4.87
C TYR A 236 -15.03 6.06 6.29
N VAL A 237 -13.97 5.97 7.09
CA VAL A 237 -14.01 5.54 8.49
C VAL A 237 -13.79 6.75 9.40
N ARG A 238 -14.89 7.38 9.83
CA ARG A 238 -14.92 8.70 10.50
C ARG A 238 -13.97 8.81 11.69
N GLU A 239 -13.90 7.79 12.54
CA GLU A 239 -13.12 7.81 13.78
C GLU A 239 -11.70 7.24 13.62
N ALA A 240 -11.36 6.68 12.46
CA ALA A 240 -10.07 6.06 12.23
C ALA A 240 -8.94 7.08 12.22
N LEU A 241 -7.82 6.68 12.82
CA LEU A 241 -6.53 7.35 12.73
C LEU A 241 -5.74 6.82 11.53
N HIS A 242 -4.78 7.60 11.06
CA HIS A 242 -3.82 7.12 10.06
C HIS A 242 -3.08 5.87 10.58
N GLY A 243 -2.89 4.86 9.72
CA GLY A 243 -2.16 3.64 10.07
C GLY A 243 -2.90 2.70 11.04
N PHE A 244 -4.22 2.87 11.23
CA PHE A 244 -4.97 2.10 12.22
C PHE A 244 -5.03 0.61 11.91
N ILE A 245 -4.91 0.20 10.64
CA ILE A 245 -4.87 -1.21 10.23
C ILE A 245 -3.53 -1.82 10.62
N GLU A 246 -2.41 -1.29 10.14
CA GLU A 246 -1.09 -1.82 10.47
C GLU A 246 -0.85 -1.79 11.98
N ASN A 247 -1.24 -0.70 12.66
CA ASN A 247 -1.11 -0.59 14.11
C ASN A 247 -1.95 -1.62 14.88
N HIS A 248 -3.06 -2.09 14.32
CA HIS A 248 -3.86 -3.16 14.92
C HIS A 248 -3.16 -4.51 14.80
N PHE A 249 -2.77 -4.88 13.60
CA PHE A 249 -2.15 -6.18 13.33
C PHE A 249 -0.73 -6.30 13.89
N ASN A 250 0.02 -5.19 13.94
CA ASN A 250 1.38 -5.13 14.47
C ASN A 250 1.44 -4.65 15.95
N TYR A 251 0.32 -4.66 16.68
CA TYR A 251 0.18 -3.99 17.97
C TYR A 251 1.25 -4.39 19.00
N GLU A 252 1.64 -5.65 19.06
CA GLU A 252 2.64 -6.13 20.02
C GLU A 252 4.03 -5.51 19.78
N TYR A 253 4.36 -5.13 18.55
CA TYR A 253 5.69 -4.71 18.13
C TYR A 253 5.84 -3.20 17.90
N ILE A 254 4.74 -2.44 17.86
CA ILE A 254 4.81 -0.97 17.69
C ILE A 254 5.33 -0.28 18.96
N PRO A 255 5.92 0.94 18.84
CA PRO A 255 6.40 1.71 19.98
C PRO A 255 5.31 2.01 21.01
N VAL A 256 5.64 2.05 22.30
CA VAL A 256 4.70 2.32 23.41
C VAL A 256 3.92 3.64 23.19
N ILE A 257 4.58 4.68 22.68
CA ILE A 257 3.92 5.95 22.40
C ILE A 257 2.82 5.82 21.34
N THR A 258 3.01 4.95 20.34
CA THR A 258 1.99 4.63 19.34
C THR A 258 0.86 3.82 19.98
N LYS A 259 1.19 2.81 20.81
CA LYS A 259 0.20 2.00 21.55
C LYS A 259 -0.76 2.88 22.37
N MET A 260 -0.26 3.96 22.99
CA MET A 260 -1.09 4.88 23.76
C MET A 260 -2.16 5.61 22.93
N GLN A 261 -2.02 5.66 21.61
CA GLN A 261 -3.00 6.27 20.69
C GLN A 261 -4.01 5.25 20.16
N ILE A 262 -3.67 3.94 20.24
CA ILE A 262 -4.53 2.86 19.76
C ILE A 262 -5.51 2.47 20.85
N THR A 263 -6.75 2.82 20.64
CA THR A 263 -7.86 2.47 21.55
C THR A 263 -8.51 1.17 21.11
N ARG A 264 -9.30 0.53 22.01
CA ARG A 264 -10.15 -0.61 21.64
C ARG A 264 -11.00 -0.30 20.40
N ARG A 265 -11.47 0.95 20.27
CA ARG A 265 -12.24 1.40 19.11
C ARG A 265 -11.45 1.33 17.82
N GLN A 266 -10.15 1.67 17.83
CA GLN A 266 -9.30 1.56 16.64
C GLN A 266 -9.12 0.09 16.20
N HIS A 267 -8.96 -0.84 17.13
CA HIS A 267 -8.91 -2.28 16.84
C HIS A 267 -10.21 -2.77 16.17
N GLU A 268 -11.36 -2.42 16.74
CA GLU A 268 -12.69 -2.78 16.18
C GLU A 268 -12.87 -2.21 14.75
N LEU A 269 -12.45 -0.97 14.54
CA LEU A 269 -12.50 -0.32 13.22
C LEU A 269 -11.58 -1.01 12.21
N ALA A 270 -10.37 -1.40 12.62
CA ALA A 270 -9.41 -2.09 11.75
C ALA A 270 -9.96 -3.43 11.27
N GLU A 271 -10.38 -4.31 12.21
CA GLU A 271 -10.98 -5.60 11.84
C GLU A 271 -12.20 -5.45 10.93
N LYS A 272 -13.10 -4.53 11.25
CA LYS A 272 -14.30 -4.27 10.44
C LYS A 272 -13.92 -3.81 9.05
N SER A 273 -12.93 -2.93 8.93
CA SER A 273 -12.49 -2.37 7.65
C SER A 273 -11.85 -3.44 6.77
N VAL A 274 -10.93 -4.23 7.30
CA VAL A 274 -10.28 -5.30 6.54
C VAL A 274 -11.30 -6.37 6.10
N LYS A 275 -12.21 -6.77 6.98
CA LYS A 275 -13.31 -7.69 6.61
C LYS A 275 -14.23 -7.10 5.53
N HIS A 276 -14.43 -5.78 5.52
CA HIS A 276 -15.22 -5.11 4.48
C HIS A 276 -14.47 -5.10 3.13
N ILE A 277 -13.18 -4.81 3.14
CA ILE A 277 -12.34 -4.86 1.94
C ILE A 277 -12.28 -6.28 1.38
N CYS A 278 -12.08 -7.29 2.23
CA CYS A 278 -12.07 -8.70 1.80
C CYS A 278 -13.40 -9.10 1.13
N ARG A 279 -14.54 -8.68 1.68
CA ARG A 279 -15.85 -8.91 1.03
C ARG A 279 -15.94 -8.21 -0.32
N TRP A 280 -15.52 -6.97 -0.41
CA TRP A 280 -15.48 -6.23 -1.67
C TRP A 280 -14.63 -6.97 -2.71
N ILE A 281 -13.41 -7.44 -2.38
CA ILE A 281 -12.57 -8.23 -3.26
C ILE A 281 -13.30 -9.48 -3.74
N THR A 282 -13.93 -10.23 -2.82
CA THR A 282 -14.67 -11.47 -3.15
C THR A 282 -15.83 -11.20 -4.09
N GLU A 283 -16.53 -10.08 -3.93
CA GLU A 283 -17.60 -9.66 -4.85
C GLU A 283 -17.03 -9.31 -6.24
N GLN A 284 -15.92 -8.53 -6.28
CA GLN A 284 -15.31 -8.16 -7.56
C GLN A 284 -14.75 -9.36 -8.35
N ILE A 285 -14.20 -10.37 -7.66
CA ILE A 285 -13.70 -11.60 -8.33
C ILE A 285 -14.81 -12.37 -9.02
N LYS A 286 -16.05 -12.32 -8.53
CA LYS A 286 -17.19 -12.99 -9.17
C LYS A 286 -17.62 -12.29 -10.46
N ASP A 287 -17.29 -11.02 -10.62
CA ASP A 287 -17.66 -10.18 -11.76
C ASP A 287 -16.55 -10.12 -12.83
N LEU A 288 -15.38 -10.74 -12.57
CA LEU A 288 -14.24 -10.88 -13.48
C LEU A 288 -14.13 -12.29 -14.05
#